data_a0c80ba0c4a5853c080d9514b782738d
#
_entry.id   a0c80ba0c4a5853c080d9514b782738d
#
_cell.length_a   1.000
_cell.length_b   1.000
_cell.length_c   1.000
_cell.angle_alpha   90.00
_cell.angle_beta   90.00
_cell.angle_gamma   90.00
#
_symmetry.space_group_name_H-M   'P 1'
#
loop_
_entity.id
_entity.type
_entity.pdbx_description
1 polymer ?
#
loop_
_entity_poly.entity_id
_entity_poly.type
_entity_poly.pdbx_seq_one_letter_code
_entity_poly.pdbx_strand_id
1 'polypeptide(L)'
;NVPPKMIEYWSHFKRVQLNCSIDAVGARDRYIRYPSHWHIVERTFDELSKLDNVYIQIHCTVQALNICALHEVIEFAESRGLQHDQLYLNILNHPRSMNIQVLPHHLKTLALYNLKKHSAWPKVDDVLKYLNAGHTYNDHWQEFIDYNLKMDELQRGKLVDACPEFANQHPLLMVKKDD
;
A
#
# COMPACT_ATOMS: atom_id res chain seq x y z
N ASN A 1 -7.72 -13.19 4.01
CA ASN A 1 -9.07 -13.75 3.82
C ASN A 1 -9.61 -14.23 5.17
N VAL A 2 -10.81 -13.78 5.51
CA VAL A 2 -11.52 -14.22 6.72
C VAL A 2 -12.58 -15.24 6.31
N PRO A 3 -12.54 -16.47 6.84
CA PRO A 3 -13.61 -17.42 6.58
C PRO A 3 -14.95 -16.89 7.10
N PRO A 4 -16.09 -17.08 6.37
CA PRO A 4 -17.42 -16.61 6.80
C PRO A 4 -17.78 -17.04 8.23
N LYS A 5 -17.42 -18.27 8.60
CA LYS A 5 -17.63 -18.81 9.95
C LYS A 5 -16.94 -18.00 11.07
N MET A 6 -15.80 -17.34 10.76
CA MET A 6 -15.12 -16.48 11.72
C MET A 6 -15.88 -15.18 11.95
N ILE A 7 -16.51 -14.63 10.91
CA ILE A 7 -17.35 -13.42 11.03
C ILE A 7 -18.55 -13.74 11.94
N GLU A 8 -19.18 -14.91 11.75
CA GLU A 8 -20.24 -15.38 12.63
C GLU A 8 -19.78 -15.50 14.09
N TYR A 9 -18.61 -16.12 14.33
CA TYR A 9 -18.07 -16.21 15.70
C TYR A 9 -17.82 -14.86 16.32
N TRP A 10 -17.26 -13.89 15.56
CA TRP A 10 -16.97 -12.56 16.09
C TRP A 10 -18.24 -11.78 16.47
N SER A 11 -19.37 -12.02 15.81
CA SER A 11 -20.63 -11.38 16.17
C SER A 11 -21.12 -11.72 17.59
N HIS A 12 -20.65 -12.83 18.18
CA HIS A 12 -21.00 -13.26 19.53
C HIS A 12 -20.12 -12.66 20.63
N PHE A 13 -19.05 -11.96 20.27
CA PHE A 13 -18.17 -11.31 21.25
C PHE A 13 -18.73 -9.94 21.65
N LYS A 14 -18.42 -9.52 22.88
CA LYS A 14 -18.81 -8.20 23.38
C LYS A 14 -18.13 -7.06 22.60
N ARG A 15 -16.87 -7.27 22.19
CA ARG A 15 -16.06 -6.35 21.41
C ARG A 15 -14.98 -7.12 20.69
N VAL A 16 -14.77 -6.78 19.44
CA VAL A 16 -13.70 -7.34 18.58
C VAL A 16 -12.90 -6.17 18.02
N GLN A 17 -11.58 -6.23 18.12
CA GLN A 17 -10.68 -5.29 17.47
C GLN A 17 -9.93 -6.04 16.37
N LEU A 18 -10.01 -5.54 15.14
CA LEU A 18 -9.38 -6.13 13.98
C LEU A 18 -8.36 -5.18 13.37
N ASN A 19 -7.13 -5.66 13.24
CA ASN A 19 -6.06 -4.97 12.54
C ASN A 19 -5.92 -5.55 11.15
N CYS A 20 -6.44 -4.82 10.16
CA CYS A 20 -6.40 -5.23 8.75
C CYS A 20 -5.13 -4.69 8.10
N SER A 21 -4.26 -5.60 7.65
CA SER A 21 -3.05 -5.21 6.91
C SER A 21 -3.41 -4.94 5.46
N ILE A 22 -3.56 -3.67 5.09
CA ILE A 22 -3.87 -3.19 3.74
C ILE A 22 -2.78 -2.21 3.34
N ASP A 23 -1.93 -2.61 2.39
CA ASP A 23 -0.78 -1.80 1.94
C ASP A 23 -1.08 -1.06 0.63
N ALA A 24 -2.09 -1.49 -0.13
CA ALA A 24 -2.53 -0.88 -1.38
C ALA A 24 -3.96 -1.32 -1.73
N VAL A 25 -4.49 -0.82 -2.84
CA VAL A 25 -5.77 -1.25 -3.42
C VAL A 25 -5.57 -1.88 -4.80
N GLY A 26 -6.55 -2.66 -5.25
CA GLY A 26 -6.59 -3.18 -6.62
C GLY A 26 -5.42 -4.10 -7.00
N ALA A 27 -4.88 -3.86 -8.19
CA ALA A 27 -3.78 -4.65 -8.74
C ALA A 27 -2.49 -4.51 -7.91
N ARG A 28 -2.26 -3.35 -7.32
CA ARG A 28 -1.11 -3.08 -6.46
C ARG A 28 -1.15 -3.90 -5.17
N ASP A 29 -2.32 -4.07 -4.55
CA ASP A 29 -2.48 -4.97 -3.40
C ASP A 29 -2.10 -6.41 -3.77
N ARG A 30 -2.60 -6.90 -4.91
CA ARG A 30 -2.26 -8.23 -5.41
C ARG A 30 -0.75 -8.40 -5.63
N TYR A 31 -0.06 -7.39 -6.15
CA TYR A 31 1.39 -7.45 -6.37
C TYR A 31 2.17 -7.46 -5.05
N ILE A 32 1.83 -6.56 -4.13
CA ILE A 32 2.54 -6.42 -2.85
C ILE A 32 2.26 -7.61 -1.91
N ARG A 33 1.00 -8.06 -1.86
CA ARG A 33 0.50 -9.05 -0.89
C ARG A 33 0.05 -10.36 -1.56
N TYR A 34 0.79 -10.79 -2.59
CA TYR A 34 0.46 -12.05 -3.27
C TYR A 34 0.29 -13.23 -2.28
N PRO A 35 -0.75 -14.08 -2.43
CA PRO A 35 -1.76 -14.13 -3.50
C PRO A 35 -3.09 -13.41 -3.14
N SER A 36 -3.03 -12.17 -2.71
CA SER A 36 -4.23 -11.39 -2.39
C SER A 36 -5.15 -11.22 -3.61
N HIS A 37 -6.45 -11.15 -3.33
CA HIS A 37 -7.49 -10.81 -4.29
C HIS A 37 -8.28 -9.62 -3.76
N TRP A 38 -8.04 -8.43 -4.29
CA TRP A 38 -8.58 -7.18 -3.77
C TRP A 38 -10.11 -7.22 -3.57
N HIS A 39 -10.87 -7.71 -4.53
CA HIS A 39 -12.34 -7.80 -4.43
C HIS A 39 -12.81 -8.65 -3.23
N ILE A 40 -12.00 -9.63 -2.80
CA ILE A 40 -12.29 -10.43 -1.60
C ILE A 40 -11.95 -9.63 -0.34
N VAL A 41 -10.83 -8.90 -0.34
CA VAL A 41 -10.44 -8.03 0.77
C VAL A 41 -11.49 -6.98 1.00
N GLU A 42 -11.89 -6.27 -0.05
CA GLU A 42 -12.91 -5.22 -0.02
C GLU A 42 -14.26 -5.73 0.49
N ARG A 43 -14.77 -6.81 -0.09
CA ARG A 43 -16.02 -7.42 0.35
C ARG A 43 -15.95 -7.85 1.82
N THR A 44 -14.85 -8.50 2.23
CA THR A 44 -14.69 -8.94 3.62
C THR A 44 -14.65 -7.76 4.57
N PHE A 45 -13.98 -6.67 4.18
CA PHE A 45 -13.96 -5.44 4.96
C PHE A 45 -15.36 -4.86 5.12
N ASP A 46 -16.13 -4.78 4.04
CA ASP A 46 -17.50 -4.27 4.05
C ASP A 46 -18.46 -5.15 4.85
N GLU A 47 -18.26 -6.47 4.89
CA GLU A 47 -19.02 -7.40 5.75
C GLU A 47 -18.70 -7.17 7.23
N LEU A 48 -17.42 -6.99 7.57
CA LEU A 48 -16.97 -6.75 8.95
C LEU A 48 -17.44 -5.38 9.48
N SER A 49 -17.49 -4.37 8.61
CA SER A 49 -17.92 -3.01 8.97
C SER A 49 -19.41 -2.93 9.33
N LYS A 50 -20.21 -3.97 9.04
CA LYS A 50 -21.63 -4.05 9.42
C LYS A 50 -21.86 -4.55 10.84
N LEU A 51 -20.81 -5.04 11.51
CA LEU A 51 -20.90 -5.56 12.87
C LEU A 51 -20.66 -4.43 13.88
N ASP A 52 -21.66 -4.10 14.68
CA ASP A 52 -21.61 -3.00 15.65
C ASP A 52 -20.57 -3.21 16.77
N ASN A 53 -20.18 -4.46 17.00
CA ASN A 53 -19.20 -4.84 18.02
C ASN A 53 -17.76 -4.93 17.49
N VAL A 54 -17.53 -4.64 16.18
CA VAL A 54 -16.22 -4.75 15.54
C VAL A 54 -15.62 -3.36 15.31
N TYR A 55 -14.45 -3.16 15.88
CA TYR A 55 -13.62 -1.97 15.63
C TYR A 55 -12.48 -2.34 14.68
N ILE A 56 -12.50 -1.77 13.48
CA ILE A 56 -11.54 -2.08 12.42
C ILE A 56 -10.46 -0.99 12.38
N GLN A 57 -9.21 -1.41 12.28
CA GLN A 57 -8.07 -0.54 12.02
C GLN A 57 -7.32 -1.05 10.78
N ILE A 58 -6.87 -0.12 9.94
CA ILE A 58 -5.98 -0.42 8.80
C ILE A 58 -4.55 -0.16 9.25
N HIS A 59 -3.70 -1.17 9.08
CA HIS A 59 -2.25 -1.07 9.26
C HIS A 59 -1.60 -1.17 7.88
N CYS A 60 -1.06 -0.07 7.40
CA CYS A 60 -0.39 0.03 6.10
C CYS A 60 1.12 0.17 6.30
N THR A 61 1.88 -0.72 5.66
CA THR A 61 3.32 -0.60 5.56
C THR A 61 3.67 0.28 4.37
N VAL A 62 4.12 1.51 4.65
CA VAL A 62 4.49 2.49 3.63
C VAL A 62 5.87 2.14 3.07
N GLN A 63 5.93 1.83 1.80
CA GLN A 63 7.12 1.35 1.10
C GLN A 63 7.21 1.91 -0.33
N ALA A 64 8.34 1.67 -1.00
CA ALA A 64 8.57 2.16 -2.36
C ALA A 64 7.48 1.77 -3.36
N LEU A 65 6.88 0.58 -3.22
CA LEU A 65 5.84 0.08 -4.12
C LEU A 65 4.47 0.77 -3.97
N ASN A 66 4.17 1.38 -2.82
CA ASN A 66 2.84 1.94 -2.60
C ASN A 66 2.82 3.45 -2.37
N ILE A 67 3.95 4.09 -2.10
CA ILE A 67 3.96 5.50 -1.70
C ILE A 67 3.35 6.44 -2.75
N CYS A 68 3.54 6.18 -4.05
CA CYS A 68 2.97 7.00 -5.12
C CYS A 68 1.43 6.90 -5.19
N ALA A 69 0.86 5.80 -4.70
CA ALA A 69 -0.58 5.54 -4.66
C ALA A 69 -1.12 5.34 -3.23
N LEU A 70 -0.39 5.78 -2.21
CA LEU A 70 -0.82 5.68 -0.81
C LEU A 70 -2.13 6.44 -0.53
N HIS A 71 -2.40 7.49 -1.31
CA HIS A 71 -3.67 8.22 -1.26
C HIS A 71 -4.88 7.32 -1.52
N GLU A 72 -4.76 6.27 -2.34
CA GLU A 72 -5.85 5.33 -2.62
C GLU A 72 -6.24 4.52 -1.36
N VAL A 73 -5.28 4.17 -0.50
CA VAL A 73 -5.56 3.51 0.79
C VAL A 73 -6.25 4.47 1.75
N ILE A 74 -5.89 5.75 1.73
CA ILE A 74 -6.52 6.79 2.55
C ILE A 74 -7.96 7.00 2.07
N GLU A 75 -8.18 7.14 0.76
CA GLU A 75 -9.50 7.28 0.15
C GLU A 75 -10.39 6.04 0.41
N PHE A 76 -9.79 4.84 0.40
CA PHE A 76 -10.47 3.62 0.79
C PHE A 76 -10.94 3.69 2.26
N ALA A 77 -10.10 4.16 3.18
CA ALA A 77 -10.45 4.33 4.58
C ALA A 77 -11.55 5.41 4.77
N GLU A 78 -11.40 6.56 4.11
CA GLU A 78 -12.36 7.67 4.12
C GLU A 78 -13.74 7.24 3.61
N SER A 79 -13.79 6.52 2.49
CA SER A 79 -15.04 6.05 1.88
C SER A 79 -15.84 5.08 2.77
N ARG A 80 -15.19 4.50 3.77
CA ARG A 80 -15.79 3.57 4.75
C ARG A 80 -15.97 4.21 6.12
N GLY A 81 -15.77 5.52 6.22
CA GLY A 81 -16.01 6.29 7.44
C GLY A 81 -15.01 6.05 8.56
N LEU A 82 -13.82 5.50 8.25
CA LEU A 82 -12.78 5.31 9.25
C LEU A 82 -12.29 6.65 9.78
N GLN A 83 -12.05 6.70 11.09
CA GLN A 83 -11.50 7.86 11.77
C GLN A 83 -9.97 7.87 11.71
N HIS A 84 -9.36 9.01 12.02
CA HIS A 84 -7.91 9.20 11.93
C HIS A 84 -7.08 8.24 12.81
N ASP A 85 -7.65 7.74 13.89
CA ASP A 85 -7.03 6.76 14.78
C ASP A 85 -7.21 5.31 14.32
N GLN A 86 -7.88 5.10 13.20
CA GLN A 86 -8.10 3.78 12.59
C GLN A 86 -7.19 3.50 11.38
N LEU A 87 -6.37 4.47 10.95
CA LEU A 87 -5.37 4.28 9.90
C LEU A 87 -3.95 4.48 10.43
N TYR A 88 -3.16 3.43 10.41
CA TYR A 88 -1.76 3.40 10.82
C TYR A 88 -0.86 3.30 9.60
N LEU A 89 0.01 4.29 9.41
CA LEU A 89 1.00 4.34 8.34
C LEU A 89 2.39 4.12 8.94
N ASN A 90 2.98 2.96 8.69
CA ASN A 90 4.28 2.58 9.23
C ASN A 90 5.32 2.56 8.11
N ILE A 91 6.30 3.46 8.16
CA ILE A 91 7.35 3.52 7.13
C ILE A 91 8.27 2.31 7.25
N LEU A 92 8.44 1.59 6.13
CA LEU A 92 9.33 0.44 6.05
C LEU A 92 10.80 0.90 6.06
N ASN A 93 11.54 0.52 7.09
CA ASN A 93 12.96 0.88 7.22
C ASN A 93 13.90 -0.19 6.64
N HIS A 94 13.51 -1.45 6.66
CA HIS A 94 14.28 -2.57 6.13
C HIS A 94 13.41 -3.55 5.35
N PRO A 95 13.89 -4.09 4.21
CA PRO A 95 15.18 -3.78 3.58
C PRO A 95 15.22 -2.35 3.01
N ARG A 96 16.41 -1.74 2.94
CA ARG A 96 16.58 -0.37 2.43
C ARG A 96 16.12 -0.21 0.99
N SER A 97 16.28 -1.24 0.16
CA SER A 97 15.81 -1.27 -1.22
C SER A 97 14.29 -1.11 -1.36
N MET A 98 13.51 -1.38 -0.30
CA MET A 98 12.07 -1.18 -0.30
C MET A 98 11.63 0.09 0.45
N ASN A 99 12.56 0.83 1.05
CA ASN A 99 12.25 2.10 1.72
C ASN A 99 11.88 3.18 0.70
N ILE A 100 10.97 4.07 1.06
CA ILE A 100 10.50 5.16 0.17
C ILE A 100 11.61 6.14 -0.23
N GLN A 101 12.74 6.16 0.48
CA GLN A 101 13.90 6.99 0.13
C GLN A 101 14.73 6.45 -1.05
N VAL A 102 14.49 5.20 -1.47
CA VAL A 102 15.16 4.63 -2.65
C VAL A 102 14.67 5.25 -3.96
N LEU A 103 13.46 5.83 -3.94
CA LEU A 103 12.81 6.33 -5.14
C LEU A 103 13.55 7.51 -5.77
N PRO A 104 13.62 7.57 -7.11
CA PRO A 104 14.05 8.75 -7.85
C PRO A 104 13.23 9.99 -7.48
N HIS A 105 13.85 11.16 -7.62
CA HIS A 105 13.27 12.43 -7.19
C HIS A 105 11.88 12.70 -7.78
N HIS A 106 11.65 12.42 -9.07
CA HIS A 106 10.36 12.65 -9.72
C HIS A 106 9.23 11.77 -9.14
N LEU A 107 9.53 10.52 -8.72
CA LEU A 107 8.55 9.66 -8.04
C LEU A 107 8.26 10.15 -6.62
N LYS A 108 9.27 10.65 -5.90
CA LYS A 108 9.05 11.33 -4.62
C LYS A 108 8.15 12.55 -4.80
N THR A 109 8.37 13.34 -5.84
CA THR A 109 7.54 14.51 -6.17
C THR A 109 6.10 14.10 -6.47
N LEU A 110 5.90 13.01 -7.23
CA LEU A 110 4.56 12.46 -7.49
C LEU A 110 3.86 12.03 -6.19
N ALA A 111 4.57 11.32 -5.33
CA ALA A 111 4.04 10.90 -4.03
C ALA A 111 3.64 12.10 -3.15
N LEU A 112 4.50 13.13 -3.07
CA LEU A 112 4.21 14.36 -2.35
C LEU A 112 2.96 15.07 -2.89
N TYR A 113 2.84 15.16 -4.23
CA TYR A 113 1.68 15.77 -4.87
C TYR A 113 0.39 15.02 -4.53
N ASN A 114 0.38 13.70 -4.65
CA ASN A 114 -0.80 12.87 -4.39
C ASN A 114 -1.22 12.89 -2.91
N LEU A 115 -0.25 12.94 -1.99
CA LEU A 115 -0.54 12.91 -0.55
C LEU A 115 -0.91 14.26 0.04
N LYS A 116 -0.53 15.37 -0.59
CA LYS A 116 -0.74 16.72 -0.03
C LYS A 116 -2.20 17.01 0.31
N LYS A 117 -3.15 16.52 -0.48
CA LYS A 117 -4.59 16.70 -0.23
C LYS A 117 -5.10 15.99 1.02
N HIS A 118 -4.35 14.99 1.51
CA HIS A 118 -4.68 14.19 2.69
C HIS A 118 -3.87 14.59 3.94
N SER A 119 -3.25 15.76 3.94
CA SER A 119 -2.42 16.26 5.05
C SER A 119 -3.19 16.43 6.38
N ALA A 120 -4.52 16.44 6.33
CA ALA A 120 -5.36 16.41 7.54
C ALA A 120 -5.23 15.11 8.34
N TRP A 121 -4.75 14.04 7.72
CA TRP A 121 -4.46 12.79 8.40
C TRP A 121 -3.09 12.89 9.11
N PRO A 122 -3.01 12.81 10.45
CA PRO A 122 -1.77 13.07 11.19
C PRO A 122 -0.57 12.23 10.74
N LYS A 123 -0.81 10.97 10.39
CA LYS A 123 0.23 10.04 9.94
C LYS A 123 0.75 10.35 8.53
N VAL A 124 -0.06 11.02 7.70
CA VAL A 124 0.38 11.49 6.38
C VAL A 124 1.46 12.57 6.50
N ASP A 125 1.32 13.48 7.45
CA ASP A 125 2.32 14.51 7.71
C ASP A 125 3.69 13.92 8.10
N ASP A 126 3.71 12.86 8.89
CA ASP A 126 4.94 12.14 9.22
C ASP A 126 5.60 11.52 7.97
N VAL A 127 4.80 10.94 7.07
CA VAL A 127 5.29 10.39 5.79
C VAL A 127 5.84 11.51 4.89
N LEU A 128 5.13 12.65 4.79
CA LEU A 128 5.57 13.80 4.01
C LEU A 128 6.88 14.37 4.53
N LYS A 129 7.04 14.50 5.85
CA LYS A 129 8.30 14.94 6.48
C LYS A 129 9.43 13.96 6.16
N TYR A 130 9.18 12.66 6.25
CA TYR A 130 10.19 11.65 5.96
C TYR A 130 10.62 11.67 4.49
N LEU A 131 9.68 11.81 3.54
CA LEU A 131 9.99 11.97 2.11
C LEU A 131 10.89 13.19 1.83
N ASN A 132 10.65 14.30 2.56
CA ASN A 132 11.39 15.55 2.41
C ASN A 132 12.71 15.60 3.21
N ALA A 133 13.01 14.60 4.03
CA ALA A 133 14.19 14.61 4.92
C ALA A 133 15.55 14.56 4.21
N GLY A 134 15.57 14.54 2.87
CA GLY A 134 16.77 14.64 2.06
C GLY A 134 17.67 13.39 2.06
N HIS A 135 17.27 12.33 2.74
CA HIS A 135 17.98 11.06 2.67
C HIS A 135 17.76 10.44 1.29
N THR A 136 18.83 9.95 0.68
CA THR A 136 18.76 9.24 -0.59
C THR A 136 19.42 7.88 -0.43
N TYR A 137 18.68 6.85 -0.80
CA TYR A 137 19.20 5.48 -0.87
C TYR A 137 19.37 5.07 -2.34
N ASN A 138 19.90 5.99 -3.17
CA ASN A 138 20.06 5.77 -4.61
C ASN A 138 20.86 4.51 -4.93
N ASP A 139 21.84 4.16 -4.09
CA ASP A 139 22.62 2.94 -4.22
C ASP A 139 21.79 1.66 -4.14
N HIS A 140 20.60 1.72 -3.53
CA HIS A 140 19.67 0.59 -3.42
C HIS A 140 18.58 0.60 -4.51
N TRP A 141 18.60 1.56 -5.46
CA TRP A 141 17.62 1.60 -6.55
C TRP A 141 17.74 0.39 -7.47
N GLN A 142 18.96 -0.04 -7.81
CA GLN A 142 19.16 -1.22 -8.62
C GLN A 142 18.68 -2.49 -7.89
N GLU A 143 18.94 -2.61 -6.59
CA GLU A 143 18.42 -3.71 -5.77
C GLU A 143 16.89 -3.76 -5.77
N PHE A 144 16.22 -2.57 -5.74
CA PHE A 144 14.77 -2.48 -5.87
C PHE A 144 14.28 -3.03 -7.21
N ILE A 145 14.93 -2.64 -8.31
CA ILE A 145 14.60 -3.11 -9.66
C ILE A 145 14.80 -4.62 -9.76
N ASP A 146 15.96 -5.13 -9.36
CA ASP A 146 16.31 -6.55 -9.46
C ASP A 146 15.34 -7.42 -8.63
N TYR A 147 14.98 -6.95 -7.44
CA TYR A 147 14.00 -7.64 -6.60
C TYR A 147 12.64 -7.74 -7.30
N ASN A 148 12.14 -6.65 -7.87
CA ASN A 148 10.82 -6.64 -8.49
C ASN A 148 10.80 -7.42 -9.82
N LEU A 149 11.86 -7.37 -10.63
CA LEU A 149 11.98 -8.23 -11.81
C LEU A 149 11.92 -9.73 -11.44
N LYS A 150 12.58 -10.10 -10.35
CA LYS A 150 12.49 -11.48 -9.82
C LYS A 150 11.08 -11.83 -9.31
N MET A 151 10.37 -10.87 -8.72
CA MET A 151 8.97 -11.07 -8.33
C MET A 151 8.05 -11.21 -9.54
N ASP A 152 8.31 -10.49 -10.62
CA ASP A 152 7.58 -10.62 -11.90
C ASP A 152 7.73 -12.04 -12.48
N GLU A 153 8.95 -12.60 -12.44
CA GLU A 153 9.23 -13.98 -12.87
C GLU A 153 8.48 -15.03 -12.03
N LEU A 154 8.23 -14.76 -10.75
CA LEU A 154 7.48 -15.62 -9.85
C LEU A 154 5.95 -15.53 -10.03
N GLN A 155 5.48 -14.99 -11.14
CA GLN A 155 4.07 -14.89 -11.54
C GLN A 155 3.17 -14.07 -10.61
N ARG A 156 3.75 -13.10 -9.88
CA ARG A 156 2.97 -12.12 -9.11
C ARG A 156 2.20 -11.11 -9.97
N GLY A 157 2.45 -11.12 -11.28
CA GLY A 157 2.10 -10.07 -12.22
C GLY A 157 3.32 -9.21 -12.52
N LYS A 158 3.20 -8.21 -13.38
CA LYS A 158 4.29 -7.30 -13.67
C LYS A 158 4.22 -6.05 -12.82
N LEU A 159 5.38 -5.59 -12.35
CA LEU A 159 5.49 -4.35 -11.59
C LEU A 159 4.79 -3.18 -12.31
N VAL A 160 5.04 -3.04 -13.61
CA VAL A 160 4.51 -1.92 -14.40
C VAL A 160 2.99 -1.96 -14.60
N ASP A 161 2.37 -3.15 -14.52
CA ASP A 161 0.91 -3.30 -14.58
C ASP A 161 0.25 -2.92 -13.25
N ALA A 162 0.91 -3.24 -12.14
CA ALA A 162 0.44 -2.94 -10.79
C ALA A 162 0.80 -1.52 -10.33
N CYS A 163 1.92 -0.99 -10.81
CA CYS A 163 2.52 0.27 -10.41
C CYS A 163 2.99 1.02 -11.66
N PRO A 164 2.07 1.61 -12.45
CA PRO A 164 2.37 2.19 -13.76
C PRO A 164 3.35 3.36 -13.69
N GLU A 165 3.51 4.00 -12.55
CA GLU A 165 4.51 5.06 -12.34
C GLU A 165 5.96 4.57 -12.50
N PHE A 166 6.19 3.26 -12.42
CA PHE A 166 7.51 2.67 -12.66
C PHE A 166 7.76 2.36 -14.15
N ALA A 167 6.76 2.49 -15.01
CA ALA A 167 6.95 2.29 -16.44
C ALA A 167 8.02 3.25 -16.98
N ASN A 168 8.97 2.72 -17.76
CA ASN A 168 10.08 3.47 -18.35
C ASN A 168 11.06 4.13 -17.37
N GLN A 169 11.03 3.76 -16.09
CA GLN A 169 11.97 4.27 -15.07
C GLN A 169 13.33 3.56 -15.11
N HIS A 170 13.41 2.43 -15.79
CA HIS A 170 14.62 1.65 -15.98
C HIS A 170 14.49 0.88 -17.31
N PRO A 171 15.59 0.65 -18.06
CA PRO A 171 15.55 -0.10 -19.33
C PRO A 171 14.85 -1.46 -19.23
N LEU A 172 14.99 -2.16 -18.11
CA LEU A 172 14.34 -3.46 -17.87
C LEU A 172 12.84 -3.36 -17.54
N LEU A 173 12.33 -2.16 -17.24
CA LEU A 173 10.93 -1.87 -16.98
C LEU A 173 10.24 -1.20 -18.18
N MET A 174 10.91 -1.17 -19.33
CA MET A 174 10.29 -0.63 -20.54
C MET A 174 9.12 -1.51 -20.97
N VAL A 175 7.96 -0.88 -21.15
CA VAL A 175 6.82 -1.50 -21.81
C VAL A 175 7.25 -1.73 -23.27
N LYS A 176 7.33 -2.98 -23.71
CA LYS A 176 7.45 -3.26 -25.13
C LYS A 176 6.23 -2.66 -25.81
N LYS A 177 6.43 -1.68 -26.71
CA LYS A 177 5.37 -1.31 -27.65
C LYS A 177 5.16 -2.54 -28.51
N ASP A 178 3.99 -3.14 -28.40
CA ASP A 178 3.57 -4.16 -29.37
C ASP A 178 3.51 -3.45 -30.72
N ASP A 179 4.34 -3.95 -31.69
CA ASP A 179 4.35 -3.52 -33.08
C ASP A 179 3.08 -4.02 -33.78
#